data_09a0d387a252ecdbb9c1ab91c36e88fd
#
_entry.id   09a0d387a252ecdbb9c1ab91c36e88fd
#
_cell.length_a   1.000
_cell.length_b   1.000
_cell.length_c   1.000
_cell.angle_alpha   90.00
_cell.angle_beta   90.00
_cell.angle_gamma   90.00
#
_symmetry.space_group_name_H-M   'P 1'
#
loop_
_entity.id
_entity.type
_entity.pdbx_description
1 polymer ?
#
loop_
_entity_poly.entity_id
_entity_poly.type
_entity_poly.pdbx_seq_one_letter_code
_entity_poly.pdbx_strand_id
1 'polypeptide(L)'
;MLRGECFRVPIFDGTVGERGLPRLSSVLILDPARFQHVVRDHQLIGWRYTGLGPQAPLASQVFLPEEVWFEKLPNPFDFWRGISPLAVAATSAGTDYAASLHMKGILENNGETGTILRTDEQLDPEQREQILAALRERKRGPGTADRPVFLWGGAEVVTPKLSSSDLQFLENRKFSRSEICAAFGVPEEIITSTNNAKYDVMAGARLNFIENRVIPLCRRLEAEEDVVVKAIDPEADGWFDVEDHPVLTQARRSRLAAARAGFDMGIPFNDLNRAFDLGFRPFPWGEQAYVPTAMKPVGTAPKETKTRGGE
;
A
#
# COMPACT_ATOMS: atom_id res chain seq x y z
N MET A 1 -9.94 -0.31 -4.42
CA MET A 1 -8.50 -0.42 -4.75
C MET A 1 -7.96 -1.85 -4.81
N LEU A 2 -8.37 -2.80 -3.96
CA LEU A 2 -7.89 -4.20 -4.03
C LEU A 2 -8.10 -4.85 -5.41
N ARG A 3 -9.21 -4.58 -6.06
CA ARG A 3 -9.52 -5.08 -7.42
C ARG A 3 -8.96 -4.22 -8.55
N GLY A 4 -8.34 -3.08 -8.24
CA GLY A 4 -7.79 -2.16 -9.23
C GLY A 4 -8.84 -1.37 -10.00
N GLU A 5 -10.09 -1.44 -9.61
CA GLU A 5 -11.21 -0.74 -10.22
C GLU A 5 -12.32 -0.46 -9.20
N CYS A 6 -13.12 0.57 -9.46
CA CYS A 6 -14.25 1.00 -8.65
C CYS A 6 -15.39 1.45 -9.56
N PHE A 7 -16.59 0.95 -9.29
CA PHE A 7 -17.81 1.34 -9.97
C PHE A 7 -18.71 2.07 -8.99
N ARG A 8 -19.03 3.31 -9.31
CA ARG A 8 -19.90 4.17 -8.52
C ARG A 8 -21.10 4.58 -9.36
N VAL A 9 -22.30 4.37 -8.86
CA VAL A 9 -23.54 4.75 -9.53
C VAL A 9 -24.18 5.87 -8.74
N PRO A 10 -24.27 7.09 -9.31
CA PRO A 10 -24.96 8.21 -8.67
C PRO A 10 -26.46 7.98 -8.66
N ILE A 11 -27.11 8.32 -7.56
CA ILE A 11 -28.56 8.32 -7.42
C ILE A 11 -29.03 9.75 -7.17
N PHE A 12 -29.84 10.26 -8.05
CA PHE A 12 -30.45 11.56 -7.95
C PHE A 12 -31.86 11.43 -7.37
N ASP A 13 -32.30 12.37 -6.52
CA ASP A 13 -33.62 12.34 -5.88
C ASP A 13 -34.77 12.85 -6.79
N GLY A 14 -34.43 13.20 -8.04
CA GLY A 14 -35.38 13.74 -9.00
C GLY A 14 -35.77 15.20 -8.75
N THR A 15 -35.21 15.82 -7.71
CA THR A 15 -35.40 17.26 -7.45
C THR A 15 -34.28 18.08 -8.05
N VAL A 16 -34.55 19.34 -8.28
CA VAL A 16 -33.59 20.32 -8.79
C VAL A 16 -33.19 21.22 -7.65
N GLY A 17 -31.88 21.36 -7.40
CA GLY A 17 -31.37 22.25 -6.38
C GLY A 17 -31.54 23.74 -6.70
N GLU A 18 -31.11 24.60 -5.77
CA GLU A 18 -31.27 26.07 -5.88
C GLU A 18 -30.64 26.67 -7.15
N ARG A 19 -29.63 26.01 -7.71
CA ARG A 19 -28.90 26.42 -8.94
C ARG A 19 -29.46 25.78 -10.23
N GLY A 20 -30.61 25.10 -10.17
CA GLY A 20 -31.14 24.40 -11.33
C GLY A 20 -30.45 23.09 -11.70
N LEU A 21 -29.56 22.59 -10.85
CA LEU A 21 -28.80 21.37 -11.06
C LEU A 21 -29.45 20.15 -10.40
N PRO A 22 -29.34 18.92 -10.96
CA PRO A 22 -29.92 17.73 -10.35
C PRO A 22 -29.27 17.48 -8.99
N ARG A 23 -30.12 17.19 -7.99
CA ARG A 23 -29.63 16.94 -6.62
C ARG A 23 -29.21 15.50 -6.45
N LEU A 24 -27.93 15.31 -6.16
CA LEU A 24 -27.36 14.02 -5.81
C LEU A 24 -27.85 13.58 -4.42
N SER A 25 -28.54 12.45 -4.34
CA SER A 25 -29.06 11.87 -3.09
C SER A 25 -27.99 10.96 -2.44
N SER A 26 -27.40 10.07 -3.24
CA SER A 26 -26.38 9.12 -2.75
C SER A 26 -25.54 8.59 -3.90
N VAL A 27 -24.43 7.95 -3.55
CA VAL A 27 -23.57 7.23 -4.49
C VAL A 27 -23.47 5.78 -4.05
N LEU A 28 -23.87 4.86 -4.91
CA LEU A 28 -23.74 3.43 -4.65
C LEU A 28 -22.39 2.93 -5.14
N ILE A 29 -21.60 2.33 -4.25
CA ILE A 29 -20.37 1.62 -4.62
C ILE A 29 -20.74 0.15 -4.85
N LEU A 30 -20.56 -0.32 -6.07
CA LEU A 30 -20.95 -1.66 -6.49
C LEU A 30 -19.73 -2.56 -6.70
N ASP A 31 -19.93 -3.89 -6.52
CA ASP A 31 -18.85 -4.87 -6.66
C ASP A 31 -18.39 -4.97 -8.13
N PRO A 32 -17.13 -4.61 -8.43
CA PRO A 32 -16.59 -4.65 -9.79
C PRO A 32 -16.66 -6.03 -10.45
N ALA A 33 -16.61 -7.13 -9.68
CA ALA A 33 -16.69 -8.49 -10.23
C ALA A 33 -18.05 -8.80 -10.90
N ARG A 34 -19.05 -7.98 -10.62
CA ARG A 34 -20.41 -8.15 -11.13
C ARG A 34 -20.71 -7.29 -12.35
N PHE A 35 -19.74 -6.48 -12.77
CA PHE A 35 -19.83 -5.69 -13.98
C PHE A 35 -19.20 -6.41 -15.16
N GLN A 36 -19.91 -6.42 -16.28
CA GLN A 36 -19.44 -6.88 -17.57
C GLN A 36 -19.51 -5.72 -18.55
N HIS A 37 -18.43 -5.46 -19.29
CA HIS A 37 -18.44 -4.47 -20.33
C HIS A 37 -19.26 -4.98 -21.53
N VAL A 38 -20.07 -4.10 -22.10
CA VAL A 38 -20.82 -4.34 -23.32
C VAL A 38 -20.17 -3.52 -24.43
N VAL A 39 -19.49 -4.20 -25.34
CA VAL A 39 -18.74 -3.57 -26.44
C VAL A 39 -19.39 -3.91 -27.78
N ARG A 40 -19.51 -2.92 -28.66
CA ARG A 40 -19.93 -3.10 -30.04
C ARG A 40 -18.99 -2.27 -30.92
N ASP A 41 -18.49 -2.83 -32.00
CA ASP A 41 -17.58 -2.16 -32.95
C ASP A 41 -16.38 -1.47 -32.27
N HIS A 42 -15.78 -2.17 -31.29
CA HIS A 42 -14.66 -1.69 -30.45
C HIS A 42 -14.98 -0.48 -29.56
N GLN A 43 -16.25 -0.12 -29.41
CA GLN A 43 -16.70 0.96 -28.53
C GLN A 43 -17.45 0.40 -27.32
N LEU A 44 -17.20 0.97 -26.16
CA LEU A 44 -17.95 0.66 -24.95
C LEU A 44 -19.36 1.27 -25.07
N ILE A 45 -20.38 0.42 -25.09
CA ILE A 45 -21.78 0.84 -25.14
C ILE A 45 -22.35 0.98 -23.73
N GLY A 46 -21.88 0.19 -22.80
CA GLY A 46 -22.35 0.24 -21.44
C GLY A 46 -21.78 -0.88 -20.56
N TRP A 47 -22.29 -0.92 -19.35
CA TRP A 47 -21.92 -1.83 -18.31
C TRP A 47 -23.11 -2.66 -17.86
N ARG A 48 -23.08 -3.97 -18.04
CA ARG A 48 -24.10 -4.88 -17.52
C ARG A 48 -23.76 -5.26 -16.09
N TYR A 49 -24.66 -4.98 -15.16
CA TYR A 49 -24.52 -5.37 -13.77
C TYR A 49 -25.31 -6.63 -13.44
N THR A 50 -24.69 -7.62 -12.82
CA THR A 50 -25.28 -8.88 -12.39
C THR A 50 -25.32 -8.97 -10.87
N GLY A 51 -26.11 -8.08 -10.25
CA GLY A 51 -26.23 -7.97 -8.79
C GLY A 51 -27.01 -9.13 -8.16
N LEU A 52 -26.71 -9.41 -6.89
CA LEU A 52 -27.43 -10.35 -6.01
C LEU A 52 -27.72 -9.69 -4.66
N GLY A 53 -28.72 -10.18 -3.94
CA GLY A 53 -29.06 -9.68 -2.60
C GLY A 53 -29.79 -8.34 -2.63
N PRO A 54 -29.51 -7.40 -1.71
CA PRO A 54 -30.19 -6.11 -1.61
C PRO A 54 -30.10 -5.27 -2.88
N GLN A 55 -29.13 -5.55 -3.74
CA GLN A 55 -28.90 -4.86 -5.02
C GLN A 55 -29.53 -5.63 -6.21
N ALA A 56 -30.33 -6.67 -5.95
CA ALA A 56 -31.02 -7.42 -6.99
C ALA A 56 -31.93 -6.59 -7.91
N PRO A 57 -32.54 -5.48 -7.48
CA PRO A 57 -33.29 -4.61 -8.37
C PRO A 57 -32.46 -4.00 -9.51
N LEU A 58 -31.14 -3.88 -9.33
CA LEU A 58 -30.20 -3.43 -10.35
C LEU A 58 -29.66 -4.59 -11.20
N ALA A 59 -30.02 -5.84 -10.88
CA ALA A 59 -29.52 -7.02 -11.60
C ALA A 59 -30.02 -7.02 -13.06
N SER A 60 -29.10 -7.36 -13.97
CA SER A 60 -29.32 -7.34 -15.42
C SER A 60 -29.57 -5.94 -16.03
N GLN A 61 -29.43 -4.87 -15.25
CA GLN A 61 -29.47 -3.52 -15.79
C GLN A 61 -28.18 -3.25 -16.59
N VAL A 62 -28.35 -2.61 -17.72
CA VAL A 62 -27.24 -2.08 -18.51
C VAL A 62 -27.17 -0.59 -18.24
N PHE A 63 -26.11 -0.15 -17.64
CA PHE A 63 -25.81 1.26 -17.41
C PHE A 63 -25.06 1.81 -18.62
N LEU A 64 -25.37 3.02 -19.01
CA LEU A 64 -24.58 3.76 -19.99
C LEU A 64 -23.24 4.19 -19.37
N PRO A 65 -22.20 4.47 -20.18
CA PRO A 65 -20.90 4.91 -19.64
C PRO A 65 -21.02 6.20 -18.80
N GLU A 66 -21.97 7.09 -19.12
CA GLU A 66 -22.21 8.34 -18.40
C GLU A 66 -22.95 8.13 -17.05
N GLU A 67 -23.65 7.01 -16.89
CA GLU A 67 -24.40 6.68 -15.66
C GLU A 67 -23.52 6.03 -14.59
N VAL A 68 -22.29 5.68 -14.94
CA VAL A 68 -21.36 4.98 -14.03
C VAL A 68 -20.05 5.73 -13.95
N TRP A 69 -19.73 6.18 -12.77
CA TRP A 69 -18.41 6.74 -12.50
C TRP A 69 -17.42 5.60 -12.27
N PHE A 70 -16.65 5.32 -13.30
CA PHE A 70 -15.75 4.18 -13.36
C PHE A 70 -14.31 4.61 -13.25
N GLU A 71 -13.66 4.14 -12.21
CA GLU A 71 -12.22 4.32 -11.96
C GLU A 71 -11.50 3.01 -12.14
N LYS A 72 -10.32 3.04 -12.77
CA LYS A 72 -9.49 1.85 -12.95
C LYS A 72 -8.01 2.14 -12.88
N LEU A 73 -7.23 1.18 -12.37
CA LEU A 73 -5.79 1.16 -12.55
C LEU A 73 -5.46 0.78 -14.01
N PRO A 74 -4.37 1.32 -14.58
CA PRO A 74 -3.93 0.96 -15.91
C PRO A 74 -3.77 -0.56 -16.05
N ASN A 75 -4.33 -1.13 -17.12
CA ASN A 75 -4.22 -2.55 -17.42
C ASN A 75 -3.77 -2.72 -18.87
N PRO A 76 -2.54 -3.22 -19.13
CA PRO A 76 -2.04 -3.42 -20.47
C PRO A 76 -2.70 -4.60 -21.20
N PHE A 77 -3.41 -5.49 -20.47
CA PHE A 77 -4.01 -6.70 -21.04
C PHE A 77 -5.48 -6.52 -21.41
N ASP A 78 -6.17 -5.59 -20.75
CA ASP A 78 -7.57 -5.30 -20.98
C ASP A 78 -7.83 -3.79 -20.90
N PHE A 79 -8.12 -3.20 -22.05
CA PHE A 79 -8.36 -1.76 -22.12
C PHE A 79 -9.59 -1.32 -21.32
N TRP A 80 -10.60 -2.18 -21.16
CA TRP A 80 -11.86 -1.85 -20.51
C TRP A 80 -11.86 -2.10 -19.00
N ARG A 81 -10.92 -2.89 -18.49
CA ARG A 81 -10.87 -3.29 -17.08
C ARG A 81 -9.59 -2.80 -16.39
N GLY A 82 -9.66 -2.66 -15.08
CA GLY A 82 -8.50 -2.35 -14.27
C GLY A 82 -7.68 -3.58 -13.87
N ILE A 83 -6.36 -3.43 -13.64
CA ILE A 83 -5.54 -4.50 -13.09
C ILE A 83 -5.58 -4.46 -11.55
N SER A 84 -5.83 -5.61 -10.95
CA SER A 84 -5.84 -5.74 -9.48
C SER A 84 -4.39 -5.81 -8.94
N PRO A 85 -3.97 -4.95 -8.02
CA PRO A 85 -2.70 -5.11 -7.33
C PRO A 85 -2.59 -6.45 -6.60
N LEU A 86 -3.73 -6.96 -6.09
CA LEU A 86 -3.78 -8.27 -5.47
C LEU A 86 -3.55 -9.40 -6.50
N ALA A 87 -4.03 -9.25 -7.74
CA ALA A 87 -3.76 -10.22 -8.79
C ALA A 87 -2.27 -10.24 -9.18
N VAL A 88 -1.62 -9.08 -9.17
CA VAL A 88 -0.16 -8.98 -9.39
C VAL A 88 0.60 -9.68 -8.28
N ALA A 89 0.18 -9.52 -7.02
CA ALA A 89 0.79 -10.16 -5.85
C ALA A 89 0.26 -11.57 -5.57
N ALA A 90 -0.62 -12.15 -6.42
CA ALA A 90 -1.34 -13.39 -6.11
C ALA A 90 -0.42 -14.58 -5.84
N THR A 91 0.68 -14.70 -6.61
CA THR A 91 1.65 -15.79 -6.41
C THR A 91 2.34 -15.67 -5.05
N SER A 92 2.82 -14.48 -4.69
CA SER A 92 3.50 -14.22 -3.42
C SER A 92 2.56 -14.38 -2.23
N ALA A 93 1.32 -13.90 -2.37
CA ALA A 93 0.27 -14.08 -1.35
C ALA A 93 -0.10 -15.56 -1.18
N GLY A 94 -0.23 -16.30 -2.27
CA GLY A 94 -0.49 -17.75 -2.27
C GLY A 94 0.65 -18.55 -1.64
N THR A 95 1.88 -18.18 -1.94
CA THR A 95 3.08 -18.79 -1.35
C THR A 95 3.15 -18.55 0.16
N ASP A 96 2.93 -17.31 0.62
CA ASP A 96 2.90 -16.98 2.05
C ASP A 96 1.77 -17.71 2.78
N TYR A 97 0.59 -17.81 2.16
CA TYR A 97 -0.54 -18.56 2.69
C TYR A 97 -0.22 -20.05 2.82
N ALA A 98 0.36 -20.67 1.78
CA ALA A 98 0.77 -22.07 1.81
C ALA A 98 1.85 -22.34 2.86
N ALA A 99 2.84 -21.44 2.98
CA ALA A 99 3.85 -21.50 4.03
C ALA A 99 3.25 -21.40 5.44
N SER A 100 2.24 -20.54 5.61
CA SER A 100 1.51 -20.40 6.88
C SER A 100 0.73 -21.66 7.25
N LEU A 101 0.08 -22.29 6.28
CA LEU A 101 -0.63 -23.56 6.47
C LEU A 101 0.34 -24.70 6.81
N HIS A 102 1.47 -24.77 6.13
CA HIS A 102 2.52 -25.74 6.41
C HIS A 102 3.05 -25.59 7.83
N MET A 103 3.40 -24.37 8.23
CA MET A 103 3.87 -24.08 9.59
C MET A 103 2.80 -24.41 10.65
N LYS A 104 1.54 -24.09 10.37
CA LYS A 104 0.41 -24.47 11.22
C LYS A 104 0.34 -25.97 11.40
N GLY A 105 0.44 -26.75 10.31
CA GLY A 105 0.45 -28.21 10.36
C GLY A 105 1.61 -28.78 11.18
N ILE A 106 2.80 -28.21 11.08
CA ILE A 106 3.95 -28.59 11.90
C ILE A 106 3.66 -28.32 13.39
N LEU A 107 3.15 -27.15 13.72
CA LEU A 107 2.83 -26.77 15.11
C LEU A 107 1.71 -27.66 15.71
N GLU A 108 0.68 -27.94 14.94
CA GLU A 108 -0.40 -28.84 15.35
C GLU A 108 0.07 -30.28 15.55
N ASN A 109 1.15 -30.68 14.87
CA ASN A 109 1.80 -31.99 15.00
C ASN A 109 3.03 -31.95 15.94
N ASN A 110 3.07 -31.02 16.91
CA ASN A 110 4.16 -30.90 17.91
C ASN A 110 5.56 -30.71 17.30
N GLY A 111 5.67 -30.06 16.15
CA GLY A 111 6.95 -29.83 15.47
C GLY A 111 7.41 -31.03 14.62
N GLU A 112 6.63 -32.07 14.46
CA GLU A 112 6.96 -33.21 13.62
C GLU A 112 6.51 -32.96 12.18
N THR A 113 7.46 -33.05 11.23
CA THR A 113 7.20 -32.92 9.78
C THR A 113 6.65 -34.18 9.13
N GLY A 114 6.59 -35.26 9.88
CA GLY A 114 6.11 -36.56 9.45
C GLY A 114 6.62 -37.64 10.40
N THR A 115 6.01 -38.79 10.38
CA THR A 115 6.47 -39.96 11.13
C THR A 115 6.69 -41.11 10.15
N ILE A 116 7.92 -41.55 10.04
CA ILE A 116 8.27 -42.71 9.23
C ILE A 116 8.41 -43.90 10.18
N LEU A 117 7.61 -44.95 9.92
CA LEU A 117 7.76 -46.22 10.59
C LEU A 117 8.63 -47.11 9.73
N ARG A 118 9.72 -47.55 10.28
CA ARG A 118 10.61 -48.55 9.68
C ARG A 118 10.49 -49.82 10.49
N THR A 119 10.32 -50.96 9.84
CA THR A 119 10.35 -52.29 10.45
C THR A 119 11.09 -53.23 9.51
N ASP A 120 11.84 -54.15 10.08
CA ASP A 120 12.56 -55.19 9.33
C ASP A 120 11.70 -56.49 9.23
N GLU A 121 10.56 -56.54 9.94
CA GLU A 121 9.64 -57.66 9.93
C GLU A 121 8.37 -57.33 9.12
N GLN A 122 7.79 -58.34 8.46
CA GLN A 122 6.46 -58.22 7.85
C GLN A 122 5.41 -58.18 8.95
N LEU A 123 4.74 -57.03 9.06
CA LEU A 123 3.63 -56.83 10.00
C LEU A 123 2.33 -57.39 9.40
N ASP A 124 1.56 -58.11 10.24
CA ASP A 124 0.19 -58.47 9.90
C ASP A 124 -0.69 -57.22 9.79
N PRO A 125 -1.76 -57.26 8.96
CA PRO A 125 -2.67 -56.13 8.79
C PRO A 125 -3.23 -55.55 10.09
N GLU A 126 -3.54 -56.43 11.06
CA GLU A 126 -4.05 -56.05 12.38
C GLU A 126 -2.99 -55.30 13.21
N GLN A 127 -1.77 -55.79 13.22
CA GLN A 127 -0.64 -55.17 13.92
C GLN A 127 -0.33 -53.76 13.33
N ARG A 128 -0.37 -53.67 11.99
CA ARG A 128 -0.20 -52.39 11.29
C ARG A 128 -1.27 -51.38 11.70
N GLU A 129 -2.52 -51.82 11.78
CA GLU A 129 -3.63 -50.91 12.14
C GLU A 129 -3.54 -50.46 13.59
N GLN A 130 -3.14 -51.34 14.53
CA GLN A 130 -2.91 -51.00 15.93
C GLN A 130 -1.78 -49.97 16.10
N ILE A 131 -0.68 -50.15 15.39
CA ILE A 131 0.46 -49.15 15.43
C ILE A 131 -0.01 -47.81 14.88
N LEU A 132 -0.73 -47.81 13.75
CA LEU A 132 -1.24 -46.55 13.17
C LEU A 132 -2.29 -45.89 14.07
N ALA A 133 -3.13 -46.65 14.77
CA ALA A 133 -4.10 -46.11 15.72
C ALA A 133 -3.40 -45.48 16.92
N ALA A 134 -2.40 -46.14 17.50
CA ALA A 134 -1.61 -45.60 18.60
C ALA A 134 -0.87 -44.30 18.23
N LEU A 135 -0.30 -44.21 17.01
CA LEU A 135 0.34 -43.03 16.51
C LEU A 135 -0.66 -41.90 16.21
N ARG A 136 -1.83 -42.19 15.70
CA ARG A 136 -2.90 -41.21 15.49
C ARG A 136 -3.39 -40.62 16.82
N GLU A 137 -3.49 -41.47 17.86
CA GLU A 137 -3.90 -41.02 19.19
C GLU A 137 -2.87 -40.11 19.82
N ARG A 138 -1.56 -40.38 19.64
CA ARG A 138 -0.47 -39.50 20.06
C ARG A 138 -0.52 -38.14 19.38
N LYS A 139 -0.94 -38.08 18.10
CA LYS A 139 -1.00 -36.85 17.31
C LYS A 139 -2.26 -35.99 17.52
N ARG A 140 -3.19 -36.38 18.37
CA ARG A 140 -4.52 -35.77 18.52
C ARG A 140 -4.57 -34.45 19.29
N GLY A 141 -3.47 -33.77 19.57
CA GLY A 141 -3.52 -32.42 20.12
C GLY A 141 -2.34 -32.05 21.03
N PRO A 142 -2.26 -30.78 21.42
CA PRO A 142 -1.24 -30.30 22.33
C PRO A 142 -1.38 -30.99 23.69
N GLY A 143 -0.30 -31.58 24.18
CA GLY A 143 -0.25 -32.34 25.46
C GLY A 143 -0.35 -33.85 25.34
N THR A 144 -0.52 -34.41 24.14
CA THR A 144 -0.46 -35.85 23.91
C THR A 144 0.91 -36.33 23.41
N ALA A 145 1.83 -35.38 23.13
CA ALA A 145 3.17 -35.69 22.60
C ALA A 145 4.03 -36.56 23.52
N ASP A 146 3.84 -36.45 24.85
CA ASP A 146 4.63 -37.17 25.84
C ASP A 146 4.09 -38.60 26.14
N ARG A 147 3.04 -39.04 25.47
CA ARG A 147 2.54 -40.38 25.67
C ARG A 147 3.47 -41.40 25.04
N PRO A 148 3.98 -42.39 25.80
CA PRO A 148 4.80 -43.43 25.25
C PRO A 148 3.97 -44.32 24.30
N VAL A 149 4.54 -44.66 23.15
CA VAL A 149 3.97 -45.60 22.21
C VAL A 149 4.82 -46.85 22.28
N PHE A 150 4.22 -47.99 22.59
CA PHE A 150 4.88 -49.27 22.56
C PHE A 150 4.87 -49.79 21.11
N LEU A 151 6.05 -50.06 20.58
CA LEU A 151 6.23 -50.66 19.26
C LEU A 151 6.77 -52.07 19.43
N TRP A 152 6.29 -53.00 18.63
CA TRP A 152 6.77 -54.36 18.55
C TRP A 152 7.20 -54.72 17.12
N GLY A 153 7.81 -55.86 16.92
CA GLY A 153 8.26 -56.32 15.60
C GLY A 153 9.42 -55.47 15.04
N GLY A 154 10.35 -55.01 15.91
CA GLY A 154 11.51 -54.23 15.46
C GLY A 154 11.16 -52.89 14.83
N ALA A 155 9.95 -52.38 15.04
CA ALA A 155 9.51 -51.12 14.47
C ALA A 155 10.25 -49.91 15.13
N GLU A 156 10.87 -49.10 14.32
CA GLU A 156 11.53 -47.88 14.71
C GLU A 156 10.76 -46.66 14.20
N VAL A 157 10.56 -45.66 15.07
CA VAL A 157 9.97 -44.37 14.69
C VAL A 157 11.12 -43.41 14.31
N VAL A 158 11.20 -43.13 13.04
CA VAL A 158 12.11 -42.09 12.54
C VAL A 158 11.31 -40.80 12.37
N THR A 159 11.57 -39.85 13.24
CA THR A 159 10.99 -38.50 13.12
C THR A 159 12.01 -37.63 12.42
N PRO A 160 11.75 -37.17 11.18
CA PRO A 160 12.62 -36.22 10.52
C PRO A 160 12.66 -34.93 11.38
N LYS A 161 13.85 -34.51 11.78
CA LYS A 161 14.02 -33.24 12.47
C LYS A 161 13.80 -32.10 11.47
N LEU A 162 13.31 -30.95 11.98
CA LEU A 162 13.26 -29.69 11.24
C LEU A 162 14.61 -29.47 10.54
N SER A 163 14.59 -29.37 9.23
CA SER A 163 15.81 -29.23 8.43
C SER A 163 16.15 -27.74 8.25
N SER A 164 17.38 -27.46 7.77
CA SER A 164 17.77 -26.10 7.38
C SER A 164 16.83 -25.47 6.35
N SER A 165 16.07 -26.26 5.60
CA SER A 165 15.05 -25.78 4.69
C SER A 165 13.88 -25.09 5.42
N ASP A 166 13.59 -25.48 6.67
CA ASP A 166 12.52 -24.85 7.44
C ASP A 166 12.88 -23.43 7.89
N LEU A 167 14.19 -23.15 8.07
CA LEU A 167 14.68 -21.80 8.31
C LEU A 167 14.55 -20.93 7.05
N GLN A 168 14.69 -21.49 5.86
CA GLN A 168 14.47 -20.79 4.60
C GLN A 168 13.01 -20.36 4.41
N PHE A 169 12.04 -21.05 5.01
CA PHE A 169 10.64 -20.62 4.98
C PHE A 169 10.42 -19.25 5.62
N LEU A 170 11.14 -18.93 6.69
CA LEU A 170 11.04 -17.61 7.34
C LEU A 170 11.60 -16.50 6.45
N GLU A 171 12.68 -16.77 5.72
CA GLU A 171 13.26 -15.82 4.78
C GLU A 171 12.35 -15.64 3.55
N ASN A 172 11.80 -16.73 3.02
CA ASN A 172 10.84 -16.69 1.92
C ASN A 172 9.58 -15.89 2.29
N ARG A 173 9.10 -15.99 3.53
CA ARG A 173 7.97 -15.19 4.00
C ARG A 173 8.28 -13.70 4.07
N LYS A 174 9.51 -13.32 4.44
CA LYS A 174 9.94 -11.92 4.39
C LYS A 174 9.94 -11.41 2.94
N PHE A 175 10.46 -12.22 2.01
CA PHE A 175 10.48 -11.90 0.60
C PHE A 175 9.07 -11.73 0.02
N SER A 176 8.16 -12.70 0.28
CA SER A 176 6.76 -12.61 -0.15
C SER A 176 6.05 -11.37 0.38
N ARG A 177 6.32 -10.99 1.63
CA ARG A 177 5.77 -9.76 2.22
C ARG A 177 6.29 -8.52 1.49
N SER A 178 7.60 -8.45 1.21
CA SER A 178 8.19 -7.33 0.48
C SER A 178 7.58 -7.17 -0.91
N GLU A 179 7.36 -8.29 -1.62
CA GLU A 179 6.70 -8.27 -2.94
C GLU A 179 5.24 -7.80 -2.86
N ILE A 180 4.49 -8.26 -1.85
CA ILE A 180 3.11 -7.80 -1.63
C ILE A 180 3.12 -6.29 -1.34
N CYS A 181 3.99 -5.82 -0.45
CA CYS A 181 4.13 -4.40 -0.14
C CYS A 181 4.45 -3.58 -1.39
N ALA A 182 5.36 -4.06 -2.23
CA ALA A 182 5.74 -3.41 -3.50
C ALA A 182 4.56 -3.33 -4.47
N ALA A 183 3.75 -4.40 -4.60
CA ALA A 183 2.57 -4.41 -5.47
C ALA A 183 1.52 -3.36 -5.06
N PHE A 184 1.41 -3.05 -3.77
CA PHE A 184 0.54 -2.00 -3.25
C PHE A 184 1.21 -0.63 -3.16
N GLY A 185 2.54 -0.56 -3.35
CA GLY A 185 3.33 0.66 -3.19
C GLY A 185 3.39 1.15 -1.74
N VAL A 186 3.41 0.22 -0.79
CA VAL A 186 3.50 0.50 0.66
C VAL A 186 4.88 0.08 1.14
N PRO A 187 5.68 0.96 1.75
CA PRO A 187 6.95 0.59 2.37
C PRO A 187 6.76 -0.48 3.45
N GLU A 188 7.61 -1.50 3.47
CA GLU A 188 7.51 -2.61 4.43
C GLU A 188 7.66 -2.12 5.88
N GLU A 189 8.44 -1.09 6.10
CA GLU A 189 8.71 -0.49 7.41
C GLU A 189 7.45 0.06 8.10
N ILE A 190 6.45 0.47 7.31
CA ILE A 190 5.17 0.96 7.84
C ILE A 190 4.35 -0.19 8.42
N ILE A 191 4.44 -1.38 7.81
CA ILE A 191 3.66 -2.57 8.20
C ILE A 191 4.36 -3.32 9.33
N THR A 192 5.68 -3.46 9.22
CA THR A 192 6.51 -4.10 10.23
C THR A 192 7.13 -3.06 11.15
N SER A 193 6.41 -2.71 12.23
CA SER A 193 7.02 -1.97 13.34
C SER A 193 8.02 -2.87 14.07
N THR A 194 9.22 -3.01 13.53
CA THR A 194 10.30 -3.67 14.23
C THR A 194 10.80 -2.72 15.32
N ASN A 195 10.84 -3.17 16.59
CA ASN A 195 11.29 -2.40 17.74
C ASN A 195 12.71 -1.80 17.59
N ASN A 196 13.43 -2.13 16.52
CA ASN A 196 14.77 -1.67 16.20
C ASN A 196 14.83 -0.68 15.01
N ALA A 197 13.70 -0.33 14.38
CA ALA A 197 13.70 0.70 13.36
C ALA A 197 13.98 2.04 14.04
N LYS A 198 15.10 2.66 13.71
CA LYS A 198 15.41 4.01 14.17
C LYS A 198 14.25 4.93 13.76
N TYR A 199 13.86 5.84 14.65
CA TYR A 199 12.76 6.79 14.43
C TYR A 199 12.86 7.51 13.07
N ASP A 200 14.08 7.83 12.65
CA ASP A 200 14.37 8.49 11.38
C ASP A 200 14.01 7.65 10.16
N VAL A 201 14.25 6.32 10.21
CA VAL A 201 13.87 5.39 9.12
C VAL A 201 12.36 5.33 8.96
N MET A 202 11.67 5.27 10.09
CA MET A 202 10.19 5.24 10.11
C MET A 202 9.58 6.55 9.60
N ALA A 203 10.16 7.68 10.00
CA ALA A 203 9.74 9.01 9.53
C ALA A 203 9.97 9.15 8.00
N GLY A 204 11.14 8.71 7.51
CA GLY A 204 11.46 8.68 6.09
C GLY A 204 10.53 7.75 5.29
N ALA A 205 10.23 6.56 5.81
CA ALA A 205 9.30 5.63 5.16
C ALA A 205 7.88 6.20 5.05
N ARG A 206 7.40 6.88 6.10
CA ARG A 206 6.09 7.57 6.09
C ARG A 206 6.05 8.71 5.09
N LEU A 207 7.10 9.53 5.03
CA LEU A 207 7.20 10.62 4.07
C LEU A 207 7.19 10.07 2.64
N ASN A 208 8.04 9.09 2.36
CA ASN A 208 8.10 8.40 1.06
C ASN A 208 6.73 7.83 0.64
N PHE A 209 6.03 7.17 1.57
CA PHE A 209 4.69 6.63 1.29
C PHE A 209 3.69 7.72 0.92
N ILE A 210 3.69 8.84 1.64
CA ILE A 210 2.78 9.95 1.37
C ILE A 210 3.12 10.61 0.04
N GLU A 211 4.40 10.97 -0.20
CA GLU A 211 4.81 11.68 -1.40
C GLU A 211 4.69 10.81 -2.67
N ASN A 212 5.07 9.53 -2.61
CA ASN A 212 5.15 8.69 -3.81
C ASN A 212 3.93 7.78 -4.02
N ARG A 213 3.05 7.63 -3.03
CA ARG A 213 1.86 6.78 -3.17
C ARG A 213 0.56 7.52 -2.90
N VAL A 214 0.45 8.20 -1.75
CA VAL A 214 -0.82 8.82 -1.34
C VAL A 214 -1.12 10.05 -2.19
N ILE A 215 -0.18 10.98 -2.33
CA ILE A 215 -0.40 12.21 -3.12
C ILE A 215 -0.72 11.90 -4.59
N PRO A 216 0.04 11.06 -5.31
CA PRO A 216 -0.32 10.70 -6.68
C PRO A 216 -1.70 10.02 -6.80
N LEU A 217 -2.08 9.24 -5.79
CA LEU A 217 -3.41 8.65 -5.72
C LEU A 217 -4.49 9.71 -5.53
N CYS A 218 -4.30 10.65 -4.60
CA CYS A 218 -5.22 11.78 -4.40
C CYS A 218 -5.36 12.62 -5.67
N ARG A 219 -4.26 12.95 -6.34
CA ARG A 219 -4.29 13.72 -7.60
C ARG A 219 -5.03 12.99 -8.71
N ARG A 220 -4.90 11.66 -8.78
CA ARG A 220 -5.66 10.88 -9.75
C ARG A 220 -7.15 10.88 -9.41
N LEU A 221 -7.49 10.69 -8.14
CA LEU A 221 -8.88 10.75 -7.68
C LEU A 221 -9.47 12.15 -7.90
N GLU A 222 -8.73 13.23 -7.65
CA GLU A 222 -9.16 14.61 -7.98
C GLU A 222 -9.55 14.72 -9.45
N ALA A 223 -8.70 14.27 -10.36
CA ALA A 223 -8.98 14.35 -11.80
C ALA A 223 -10.21 13.52 -12.23
N GLU A 224 -10.44 12.38 -11.57
CA GLU A 224 -11.60 11.53 -11.83
C GLU A 224 -12.88 12.12 -11.20
N GLU A 225 -12.79 12.65 -9.96
CA GLU A 225 -13.92 13.30 -9.26
C GLU A 225 -14.30 14.65 -9.91
N ASP A 226 -13.34 15.37 -10.46
CA ASP A 226 -13.59 16.65 -11.12
C ASP A 226 -14.59 16.51 -12.28
N VAL A 227 -14.51 15.41 -13.03
CA VAL A 227 -15.48 15.08 -14.08
C VAL A 227 -16.90 14.94 -13.50
N VAL A 228 -17.01 14.32 -12.34
CA VAL A 228 -18.26 14.09 -11.64
C VAL A 228 -18.82 15.39 -11.05
N VAL A 229 -17.95 16.13 -10.35
CA VAL A 229 -18.31 17.40 -9.71
C VAL A 229 -18.78 18.41 -10.76
N LYS A 230 -18.06 18.53 -11.87
CA LYS A 230 -18.43 19.43 -12.98
C LYS A 230 -19.69 19.02 -13.75
N ALA A 231 -20.02 17.73 -13.76
CA ALA A 231 -21.30 17.27 -14.29
C ALA A 231 -22.49 17.69 -13.40
N ILE A 232 -22.27 17.92 -12.12
CA ILE A 232 -23.29 18.35 -11.15
C ILE A 232 -23.27 19.88 -11.02
N ASP A 233 -22.12 20.48 -10.82
CA ASP A 233 -21.92 21.93 -10.71
C ASP A 233 -20.67 22.34 -11.51
N PRO A 234 -20.82 22.92 -12.71
CA PRO A 234 -19.69 23.30 -13.58
C PRO A 234 -18.73 24.32 -12.99
N GLU A 235 -19.16 25.07 -11.96
CA GLU A 235 -18.34 26.09 -11.29
C GLU A 235 -17.64 25.55 -10.04
N ALA A 236 -17.92 24.31 -9.64
CA ALA A 236 -17.32 23.70 -8.48
C ALA A 236 -16.02 22.97 -8.84
N ASP A 237 -14.99 23.13 -8.02
CA ASP A 237 -13.75 22.37 -8.07
C ASP A 237 -13.58 21.62 -6.75
N GLY A 238 -13.12 20.38 -6.83
CA GLY A 238 -12.83 19.55 -5.66
C GLY A 238 -11.35 19.19 -5.60
N TRP A 239 -10.75 19.27 -4.39
CA TRP A 239 -9.38 18.84 -4.18
C TRP A 239 -9.19 18.20 -2.82
N PHE A 240 -8.18 17.32 -2.69
CA PHE A 240 -7.74 16.81 -1.42
C PHE A 240 -6.71 17.76 -0.80
N ASP A 241 -6.98 18.29 0.38
CA ASP A 241 -6.02 19.06 1.14
C ASP A 241 -5.01 18.09 1.81
N VAL A 242 -3.89 17.89 1.12
CA VAL A 242 -2.81 17.03 1.60
C VAL A 242 -1.71 17.83 2.30
N GLU A 243 -1.68 19.16 2.16
CA GLU A 243 -0.59 20.01 2.65
C GLU A 243 -0.55 20.08 4.18
N ASP A 244 -1.71 20.02 4.83
CA ASP A 244 -1.84 20.05 6.27
C ASP A 244 -1.48 18.72 6.97
N HIS A 245 -1.09 17.70 6.21
CA HIS A 245 -0.70 16.42 6.83
C HIS A 245 0.56 16.60 7.70
N PRO A 246 0.56 16.11 8.97
CA PRO A 246 1.64 16.37 9.94
C PRO A 246 3.04 15.99 9.44
N VAL A 247 3.16 14.91 8.67
CA VAL A 247 4.44 14.45 8.10
C VAL A 247 4.97 15.44 7.06
N LEU A 248 4.11 15.98 6.19
CA LEU A 248 4.48 16.98 5.17
C LEU A 248 4.80 18.30 5.84
N THR A 249 4.02 18.71 6.83
CA THR A 249 4.27 19.92 7.61
C THR A 249 5.63 19.88 8.29
N GLN A 250 6.04 18.74 8.85
CA GLN A 250 7.37 18.58 9.45
C GLN A 250 8.48 18.64 8.41
N ALA A 251 8.32 17.96 7.27
CA ALA A 251 9.27 18.00 6.17
C ALA A 251 9.41 19.44 5.61
N ARG A 252 8.29 20.16 5.46
CA ARG A 252 8.28 21.57 5.03
C ARG A 252 9.01 22.46 6.03
N ARG A 253 8.80 22.29 7.34
CA ARG A 253 9.54 23.03 8.38
C ARG A 253 11.03 22.79 8.29
N SER A 254 11.46 21.54 8.08
CA SER A 254 12.89 21.22 7.91
C SER A 254 13.49 21.86 6.67
N ARG A 255 12.78 21.86 5.53
CA ARG A 255 13.20 22.56 4.30
C ARG A 255 13.29 24.06 4.49
N LEU A 256 12.32 24.67 5.16
CA LEU A 256 12.34 26.10 5.48
C LEU A 256 13.50 26.48 6.42
N ALA A 257 13.80 25.63 7.41
CA ALA A 257 14.93 25.87 8.31
C ALA A 257 16.27 25.78 7.55
N ALA A 258 16.42 24.81 6.65
CA ALA A 258 17.61 24.69 5.80
C ALA A 258 17.73 25.89 4.81
N ALA A 259 16.64 26.30 4.20
CA ALA A 259 16.60 27.47 3.33
C ALA A 259 16.96 28.77 4.09
N ARG A 260 16.48 28.91 5.34
CA ARG A 260 16.86 30.03 6.19
C ARG A 260 18.36 30.09 6.46
N ALA A 261 18.96 28.93 6.77
CA ALA A 261 20.40 28.86 6.95
C ALA A 261 21.16 29.27 5.68
N GLY A 262 20.68 28.88 4.49
CA GLY A 262 21.23 29.32 3.21
C GLY A 262 21.06 30.82 2.98
N PHE A 263 19.91 31.39 3.33
CA PHE A 263 19.65 32.82 3.24
C PHE A 263 20.58 33.64 4.16
N ASP A 264 20.80 33.16 5.36
CA ASP A 264 21.73 33.77 6.31
C ASP A 264 23.18 33.74 5.81
N MET A 265 23.52 32.79 4.91
CA MET A 265 24.81 32.73 4.22
C MET A 265 24.89 33.65 2.97
N GLY A 266 23.82 34.34 2.62
CA GLY A 266 23.77 35.27 1.50
C GLY A 266 23.31 34.68 0.17
N ILE A 267 22.71 33.50 0.16
CA ILE A 267 22.13 32.92 -1.06
C ILE A 267 20.80 33.63 -1.36
N PRO A 268 20.54 34.03 -2.63
CA PRO A 268 19.28 34.69 -3.00
C PRO A 268 18.06 33.82 -2.67
N PHE A 269 16.98 34.45 -2.19
CA PHE A 269 15.78 33.75 -1.77
C PHE A 269 15.15 32.92 -2.91
N ASN A 270 15.09 33.46 -4.13
CA ASN A 270 14.49 32.72 -5.26
C ASN A 270 15.29 31.49 -5.64
N ASP A 271 16.61 31.50 -5.44
CA ASP A 271 17.45 30.32 -5.66
C ASP A 271 17.18 29.25 -4.59
N LEU A 272 17.05 29.66 -3.33
CA LEU A 272 16.65 28.76 -2.24
C LEU A 272 15.24 28.21 -2.42
N ASN A 273 14.31 29.05 -2.87
CA ASN A 273 12.94 28.62 -3.18
C ASN A 273 12.92 27.53 -4.24
N ARG A 274 13.73 27.65 -5.28
CA ARG A 274 13.89 26.62 -6.33
C ARG A 274 14.62 25.37 -5.81
N ALA A 275 15.71 25.55 -5.09
CA ALA A 275 16.55 24.45 -4.61
C ALA A 275 15.86 23.58 -3.57
N PHE A 276 15.05 24.16 -2.69
CA PHE A 276 14.33 23.46 -1.62
C PHE A 276 12.85 23.21 -1.90
N ASP A 277 12.37 23.60 -3.09
CA ASP A 277 10.95 23.48 -3.49
C ASP A 277 10.00 23.98 -2.39
N LEU A 278 10.15 25.27 -2.05
CA LEU A 278 9.38 25.88 -0.96
C LEU A 278 7.95 26.27 -1.37
N GLY A 279 7.65 26.24 -2.68
CA GLY A 279 6.32 26.54 -3.23
C GLY A 279 5.94 28.04 -3.22
N PHE A 280 6.87 28.96 -2.98
CA PHE A 280 6.58 30.38 -3.03
C PHE A 280 6.67 30.92 -4.46
N ARG A 281 5.87 31.94 -4.78
CA ARG A 281 6.06 32.70 -6.01
C ARG A 281 7.40 33.46 -5.97
N PRO A 282 8.11 33.57 -7.11
CA PRO A 282 9.32 34.35 -7.15
C PRO A 282 9.06 35.83 -6.73
N PHE A 283 9.90 36.35 -5.87
CA PHE A 283 9.81 37.74 -5.44
C PHE A 283 10.81 38.61 -6.22
N PRO A 284 10.47 39.87 -6.60
CA PRO A 284 11.41 40.77 -7.28
C PRO A 284 12.70 41.04 -6.48
N TRP A 285 12.59 41.09 -5.15
CA TRP A 285 13.73 41.24 -4.26
C TRP A 285 14.51 39.96 -4.03
N GLY A 286 13.93 38.83 -4.34
CA GLY A 286 14.48 37.49 -4.08
C GLY A 286 15.64 37.08 -4.98
N GLU A 287 15.95 37.86 -6.05
CA GLU A 287 17.14 37.71 -6.90
C GLU A 287 18.41 38.34 -6.28
N GLN A 288 18.24 39.13 -5.22
CA GLN A 288 19.36 39.82 -4.59
C GLN A 288 19.89 39.00 -3.40
N ALA A 289 21.21 38.98 -3.26
CA ALA A 289 21.88 38.40 -2.12
C ALA A 289 21.87 39.38 -0.94
N TYR A 290 21.43 38.92 0.21
CA TYR A 290 21.44 39.65 1.45
C TYR A 290 22.46 39.05 2.41
N VAL A 291 23.47 39.80 2.81
CA VAL A 291 24.45 39.39 3.80
C VAL A 291 24.18 40.12 5.11
N PRO A 292 24.08 39.41 6.25
CA PRO A 292 23.95 40.07 7.54
C PRO A 292 25.09 41.07 7.76
N THR A 293 24.76 42.28 8.18
CA THR A 293 25.73 43.41 8.38
C THR A 293 26.85 43.07 9.37
N ALA A 294 26.69 42.05 10.17
CA ALA A 294 27.70 41.55 11.12
C ALA A 294 28.79 40.67 10.47
N MET A 295 28.59 40.17 9.23
CA MET A 295 29.60 39.38 8.53
C MET A 295 30.60 40.26 7.83
N LYS A 296 31.82 40.31 8.32
CA LYS A 296 32.95 40.94 7.63
C LYS A 296 33.78 39.89 6.89
N PRO A 297 34.22 40.15 5.65
CA PRO A 297 35.12 39.21 4.94
C PRO A 297 36.39 38.99 5.77
N VAL A 298 36.72 37.72 5.99
CA VAL A 298 37.98 37.38 6.66
C VAL A 298 39.13 37.76 5.74
N GLY A 299 40.00 38.69 6.17
CA GLY A 299 41.21 39.09 5.43
C GLY A 299 41.15 40.45 4.71
N THR A 300 40.05 41.20 4.75
CA THR A 300 40.05 42.61 4.32
C THR A 300 40.37 43.51 5.51
N ALA A 301 41.58 44.06 5.54
CA ALA A 301 41.89 45.15 6.47
C ALA A 301 40.91 46.30 6.26
N PRO A 302 40.42 46.95 7.33
CA PRO A 302 39.56 48.12 7.19
C PRO A 302 40.30 49.18 6.37
N LYS A 303 39.69 49.64 5.27
CA LYS A 303 40.18 50.81 4.56
C LYS A 303 40.13 51.97 5.55
N GLU A 304 41.32 52.46 5.93
CA GLU A 304 41.42 53.70 6.69
C GLU A 304 40.74 54.84 5.92
N THR A 305 39.67 55.31 6.47
CA THR A 305 39.01 56.55 6.00
C THR A 305 39.97 57.71 6.33
N LYS A 306 40.75 58.16 5.34
CA LYS A 306 41.48 59.37 5.47
C LYS A 306 40.48 60.51 5.70
N THR A 307 40.36 60.96 6.94
CA THR A 307 39.75 62.23 7.30
C THR A 307 40.57 63.32 6.63
N ARG A 308 40.03 63.96 5.61
CA ARG A 308 40.55 65.23 5.11
C ARG A 308 40.32 66.24 6.21
N GLY A 309 41.42 66.54 6.92
CA GLY A 309 41.49 67.71 7.78
C GLY A 309 41.35 69.01 6.94
N GLY A 310 40.53 69.88 7.44
CA GLY A 310 40.28 71.16 6.82
C GLY A 310 41.48 72.13 6.93
N GLU A 311 41.58 73.00 5.97
CA GLU A 311 41.99 74.39 6.02
C GLU A 311 40.99 75.25 5.26
#